data_c461e9568f311ab04eefe2967681e574
#
_entry.id   c461e9568f311ab04eefe2967681e574
#
_cell.length_a   1.000
_cell.length_b   1.000
_cell.length_c   1.000
_cell.angle_alpha   90.00
_cell.angle_beta   90.00
_cell.angle_gamma   90.00
#
_symmetry.space_group_name_H-M   'P 1'
#
loop_
_entity.id
_entity.type
_entity.pdbx_description
1 polymer ?
#
loop_
_entity_poly.entity_id
_entity_poly.type
_entity_poly.pdbx_seq_one_letter_code
_entity_poly.pdbx_strand_id
1 'polypeptide(L)'
;MKRLTGTNKEIAELLYQEQLELSKENRDVESTVQAIIEDVKKRGDEALRDYSAKFDKVGLTDFEVGQDLIDQAFKEIDPEVYQALVNAKENIESYHKHQLETGFEDQPSEGVIRGQLIRPINRVGVYVPGGTAAYPSSVLMNVIPAKIAGVKEIIMITPPQEHFVPAILVVAKLAGVDSIYQVGGAQGVAALAFGTETIPKVDKITGPGNIFVATAKKQVYGIVGIDMIAGPSEIGVIADSSANPTYVAADLLSQAEHDTRARAILVTDSEALADAVESEIERQLKLLPREAIARPSVENNGRIIIANDTDAMFELMNLVAPEHLEIAMDNAYDYLEKVENAGSVFLGHFTSEPIGDYYAGANHILPTTATSRFSSALGVHDFVKRIQYTQYDKAAVNKAQHDITTLAYAEGLQAHAKAIEVRNDNN
;
A
#
# COMPACT_ATOMS: atom_id res chain seq x y z
N MET A 1 -13.13 4.37 -24.23
CA MET A 1 -13.46 4.72 -22.82
C MET A 1 -14.87 5.28 -22.74
N LYS A 2 -15.51 5.25 -21.55
CA LYS A 2 -16.83 5.87 -21.37
C LYS A 2 -16.66 7.36 -21.07
N ARG A 3 -17.32 8.23 -21.85
CA ARG A 3 -17.33 9.67 -21.59
C ARG A 3 -18.40 10.03 -20.57
N LEU A 4 -18.03 10.84 -19.56
CA LEU A 4 -18.95 11.43 -18.60
C LEU A 4 -19.01 12.94 -18.89
N THR A 5 -20.23 13.40 -19.20
CA THR A 5 -20.54 14.81 -19.50
C THR A 5 -21.73 15.21 -18.67
N GLY A 6 -21.83 16.48 -18.30
CA GLY A 6 -22.90 17.02 -17.48
C GLY A 6 -22.39 18.12 -16.54
N THR A 7 -23.17 18.44 -15.56
CA THR A 7 -22.73 19.33 -14.47
C THR A 7 -21.77 18.58 -13.54
N ASN A 8 -20.85 19.28 -12.88
CA ASN A 8 -19.95 18.70 -11.88
C ASN A 8 -20.71 17.88 -10.83
N LYS A 9 -21.91 18.32 -10.43
CA LYS A 9 -22.75 17.61 -9.47
C LYS A 9 -23.25 16.26 -9.99
N GLU A 10 -23.69 16.21 -11.24
CA GLU A 10 -24.15 14.95 -11.86
C GLU A 10 -23.01 13.96 -12.03
N ILE A 11 -21.85 14.45 -12.45
CA ILE A 11 -20.62 13.63 -12.58
C ILE A 11 -20.18 13.13 -11.20
N ALA A 12 -20.17 13.99 -10.19
CA ALA A 12 -19.83 13.63 -8.81
C ALA A 12 -20.74 12.51 -8.27
N GLU A 13 -22.05 12.60 -8.50
CA GLU A 13 -22.99 11.57 -8.08
C GLU A 13 -22.71 10.22 -8.79
N LEU A 14 -22.43 10.24 -10.09
CA LEU A 14 -22.06 9.03 -10.83
C LEU A 14 -20.78 8.38 -10.30
N LEU A 15 -19.74 9.18 -10.05
CA LEU A 15 -18.48 8.71 -9.47
C LEU A 15 -18.69 8.10 -8.07
N TYR A 16 -19.52 8.75 -7.25
CA TYR A 16 -19.87 8.22 -5.92
C TYR A 16 -20.58 6.86 -6.01
N GLN A 17 -21.55 6.71 -6.90
CA GLN A 17 -22.24 5.43 -7.12
C GLN A 17 -21.29 4.35 -7.62
N GLU A 18 -20.37 4.68 -8.54
CA GLU A 18 -19.33 3.74 -8.98
C GLU A 18 -18.43 3.29 -7.83
N GLN A 19 -18.04 4.19 -6.92
CA GLN A 19 -17.24 3.84 -5.74
C GLN A 19 -18.00 2.88 -4.80
N LEU A 20 -19.29 3.10 -4.59
CA LEU A 20 -20.13 2.20 -3.79
C LEU A 20 -20.20 0.80 -4.40
N GLU A 21 -20.30 0.71 -5.72
CA GLU A 21 -20.30 -0.60 -6.40
C GLU A 21 -18.96 -1.33 -6.24
N LEU A 22 -17.83 -0.60 -6.38
CA LEU A 22 -16.49 -1.16 -6.22
C LEU A 22 -16.22 -1.64 -4.78
N SER A 23 -16.85 -1.01 -3.79
CA SER A 23 -16.70 -1.39 -2.39
C SER A 23 -17.55 -2.59 -1.96
N LYS A 24 -18.42 -3.12 -2.83
CA LYS A 24 -19.26 -4.28 -2.50
C LYS A 24 -18.43 -5.52 -2.27
N GLU A 25 -18.67 -6.12 -1.12
CA GLU A 25 -17.98 -7.34 -0.69
C GLU A 25 -18.40 -8.55 -1.54
N ASN A 26 -17.43 -9.37 -1.89
CA ASN A 26 -17.67 -10.66 -2.52
C ASN A 26 -17.80 -11.75 -1.44
N ARG A 27 -19.02 -12.05 -1.02
CA ARG A 27 -19.33 -13.00 0.06
C ARG A 27 -18.75 -14.41 -0.19
N ASP A 28 -18.68 -14.85 -1.43
CA ASP A 28 -18.14 -16.17 -1.77
C ASP A 28 -16.63 -16.21 -1.53
N VAL A 29 -15.91 -15.13 -1.85
CA VAL A 29 -14.48 -14.99 -1.55
C VAL A 29 -14.27 -14.93 -0.04
N GLU A 30 -15.08 -14.15 0.69
CA GLU A 30 -14.95 -14.03 2.15
C GLU A 30 -15.10 -15.36 2.87
N SER A 31 -16.13 -16.14 2.52
CA SER A 31 -16.36 -17.45 3.12
C SER A 31 -15.25 -18.46 2.79
N THR A 32 -14.75 -18.43 1.55
CA THR A 32 -13.63 -19.27 1.10
C THR A 32 -12.36 -18.94 1.87
N VAL A 33 -12.02 -17.65 2.00
CA VAL A 33 -10.84 -17.19 2.72
C VAL A 33 -10.93 -17.53 4.20
N GLN A 34 -12.09 -17.32 4.82
CA GLN A 34 -12.28 -17.69 6.21
C GLN A 34 -12.03 -19.19 6.45
N ALA A 35 -12.54 -20.06 5.59
CA ALA A 35 -12.31 -21.50 5.68
C ALA A 35 -10.81 -21.85 5.57
N ILE A 36 -10.08 -21.19 4.67
CA ILE A 36 -8.62 -21.36 4.51
C ILE A 36 -7.89 -20.91 5.78
N ILE A 37 -8.23 -19.76 6.34
CA ILE A 37 -7.61 -19.25 7.57
C ILE A 37 -7.80 -20.22 8.74
N GLU A 38 -9.04 -20.70 8.96
CA GLU A 38 -9.32 -21.63 10.04
C GLU A 38 -8.62 -22.99 9.83
N ASP A 39 -8.46 -23.42 8.59
CA ASP A 39 -7.75 -24.67 8.28
C ASP A 39 -6.24 -24.54 8.57
N VAL A 40 -5.61 -23.43 8.16
CA VAL A 40 -4.19 -23.16 8.46
C VAL A 40 -3.97 -23.05 9.97
N LYS A 41 -4.84 -22.38 10.71
CA LYS A 41 -4.77 -22.32 12.19
C LYS A 41 -4.81 -23.70 12.84
N LYS A 42 -5.55 -24.64 12.26
CA LYS A 42 -5.74 -25.98 12.81
C LYS A 42 -4.64 -26.95 12.44
N ARG A 43 -4.20 -26.93 11.16
CA ARG A 43 -3.30 -27.95 10.60
C ARG A 43 -1.88 -27.43 10.28
N GLY A 44 -1.63 -26.13 10.43
CA GLY A 44 -0.30 -25.53 10.23
C GLY A 44 0.29 -25.86 8.86
N ASP A 45 1.51 -26.34 8.85
CA ASP A 45 2.27 -26.68 7.64
C ASP A 45 1.59 -27.72 6.75
N GLU A 46 0.80 -28.65 7.33
CA GLU A 46 0.07 -29.63 6.54
C GLU A 46 -0.96 -28.96 5.62
N ALA A 47 -1.71 -27.98 6.14
CA ALA A 47 -2.65 -27.20 5.34
C ALA A 47 -1.93 -26.44 4.23
N LEU A 48 -0.76 -25.85 4.52
CA LEU A 48 0.03 -25.13 3.52
C LEU A 48 0.47 -26.03 2.37
N ARG A 49 0.91 -27.28 2.65
CA ARG A 49 1.29 -28.26 1.62
C ARG A 49 0.10 -28.60 0.72
N ASP A 50 -1.07 -28.85 1.32
CA ASP A 50 -2.28 -29.18 0.58
C ASP A 50 -2.71 -28.02 -0.34
N TYR A 51 -2.67 -26.78 0.16
CA TYR A 51 -3.03 -25.60 -0.63
C TYR A 51 -2.02 -25.31 -1.73
N SER A 52 -0.72 -25.45 -1.48
CA SER A 52 0.31 -25.31 -2.53
C SER A 52 0.13 -26.35 -3.64
N ALA A 53 -0.13 -27.60 -3.30
CA ALA A 53 -0.43 -28.63 -4.30
C ALA A 53 -1.71 -28.32 -5.09
N LYS A 54 -2.74 -27.80 -4.40
CA LYS A 54 -4.06 -27.51 -5.01
C LYS A 54 -4.03 -26.28 -5.91
N PHE A 55 -3.48 -25.16 -5.45
CA PHE A 55 -3.56 -23.86 -6.11
C PHE A 55 -2.35 -23.57 -6.99
N ASP A 56 -1.16 -23.84 -6.49
CA ASP A 56 0.10 -23.52 -7.18
C ASP A 56 0.61 -24.69 -8.04
N LYS A 57 0.04 -25.90 -7.85
CA LYS A 57 0.43 -27.16 -8.54
C LYS A 57 1.85 -27.60 -8.21
N VAL A 58 2.41 -27.16 -7.09
CA VAL A 58 3.75 -27.47 -6.62
C VAL A 58 3.65 -28.29 -5.32
N GLY A 59 4.28 -29.46 -5.30
CA GLY A 59 4.45 -30.27 -4.10
C GLY A 59 5.68 -29.83 -3.32
N LEU A 60 5.48 -29.15 -2.18
CA LEU A 60 6.60 -28.66 -1.35
C LEU A 60 6.91 -29.61 -0.22
N THR A 61 8.20 -29.95 -0.05
CA THR A 61 8.74 -30.56 1.17
C THR A 61 9.16 -29.50 2.17
N ASP A 62 9.86 -28.48 1.69
CA ASP A 62 10.39 -27.39 2.48
C ASP A 62 9.78 -26.07 1.99
N PHE A 63 9.35 -25.22 2.93
CA PHE A 63 8.81 -23.89 2.60
C PHE A 63 9.91 -22.85 2.47
N GLU A 64 10.99 -22.96 3.22
CA GLU A 64 12.07 -21.98 3.21
C GLU A 64 12.92 -22.11 1.95
N VAL A 65 13.23 -20.98 1.32
CA VAL A 65 14.16 -20.90 0.18
C VAL A 65 15.58 -21.03 0.68
N GLY A 66 16.28 -22.10 0.27
CA GLY A 66 17.66 -22.35 0.68
C GLY A 66 18.66 -21.32 0.13
N GLN A 67 19.76 -21.12 0.84
CA GLN A 67 20.81 -20.18 0.45
C GLN A 67 21.45 -20.53 -0.92
N ASP A 68 21.50 -21.78 -1.27
CA ASP A 68 22.01 -22.27 -2.56
C ASP A 68 21.20 -21.76 -3.75
N LEU A 69 19.87 -21.68 -3.63
CA LEU A 69 18.99 -21.08 -4.65
C LEU A 69 19.23 -19.57 -4.77
N ILE A 70 19.44 -18.88 -3.65
CA ILE A 70 19.78 -17.46 -3.65
C ILE A 70 21.14 -17.24 -4.34
N ASP A 71 22.15 -18.04 -3.99
CA ASP A 71 23.49 -17.96 -4.57
C ASP A 71 23.49 -18.27 -6.08
N GLN A 72 22.60 -19.16 -6.51
CA GLN A 72 22.40 -19.45 -7.94
C GLN A 72 21.75 -18.26 -8.65
N ALA A 73 20.71 -17.63 -8.04
CA ALA A 73 20.05 -16.46 -8.60
C ALA A 73 21.02 -15.30 -8.86
N PHE A 74 22.02 -15.10 -7.98
CA PHE A 74 23.07 -14.09 -8.20
C PHE A 74 23.98 -14.39 -9.39
N LYS A 75 24.09 -15.65 -9.80
CA LYS A 75 24.88 -16.05 -10.99
C LYS A 75 24.07 -15.94 -12.29
N GLU A 76 22.75 -16.04 -12.19
CA GLU A 76 21.83 -16.09 -13.32
C GLU A 76 21.19 -14.74 -13.66
N ILE A 77 21.19 -13.79 -12.72
CA ILE A 77 20.58 -12.46 -12.96
C ILE A 77 21.33 -11.73 -14.07
N ASP A 78 20.55 -11.10 -14.96
CA ASP A 78 21.11 -10.19 -15.95
C ASP A 78 21.82 -9.01 -15.25
N PRO A 79 23.09 -8.71 -15.62
CA PRO A 79 23.84 -7.61 -15.00
C PRO A 79 23.19 -6.24 -15.13
N GLU A 80 22.46 -5.96 -16.22
CA GLU A 80 21.75 -4.70 -16.42
C GLU A 80 20.55 -4.61 -15.45
N VAL A 81 19.80 -5.70 -15.28
CA VAL A 81 18.71 -5.80 -14.29
C VAL A 81 19.26 -5.64 -12.88
N TYR A 82 20.37 -6.29 -12.56
CA TYR A 82 21.02 -6.14 -11.25
C TYR A 82 21.36 -4.67 -10.95
N GLN A 83 22.00 -3.99 -11.91
CA GLN A 83 22.40 -2.59 -11.74
C GLN A 83 21.18 -1.67 -11.61
N ALA A 84 20.10 -1.91 -12.38
CA ALA A 84 18.85 -1.16 -12.26
C ALA A 84 18.22 -1.31 -10.88
N LEU A 85 18.22 -2.53 -10.31
CA LEU A 85 17.74 -2.79 -8.94
C LEU A 85 18.58 -2.08 -7.88
N VAL A 86 19.91 -2.03 -8.05
CA VAL A 86 20.80 -1.28 -7.13
C VAL A 86 20.49 0.21 -7.17
N ASN A 87 20.34 0.80 -8.37
CA ASN A 87 20.04 2.21 -8.54
C ASN A 87 18.66 2.56 -7.94
N ALA A 88 17.64 1.73 -8.20
CA ALA A 88 16.31 1.89 -7.62
C ALA A 88 16.35 1.84 -6.09
N LYS A 89 17.09 0.86 -5.52
CA LYS A 89 17.29 0.73 -4.08
C LYS A 89 17.87 2.00 -3.46
N GLU A 90 18.90 2.58 -4.07
CA GLU A 90 19.55 3.80 -3.58
C GLU A 90 18.58 4.98 -3.54
N ASN A 91 17.76 5.14 -4.59
CA ASN A 91 16.75 6.20 -4.66
C ASN A 91 15.66 6.00 -3.60
N ILE A 92 15.15 4.77 -3.42
CA ILE A 92 14.13 4.44 -2.43
C ILE A 92 14.68 4.67 -1.01
N GLU A 93 15.91 4.27 -0.74
CA GLU A 93 16.56 4.54 0.55
C GLU A 93 16.72 6.04 0.81
N SER A 94 17.15 6.79 -0.20
CA SER A 94 17.31 8.23 -0.10
C SER A 94 16.00 8.92 0.28
N TYR A 95 14.93 8.60 -0.43
CA TYR A 95 13.60 9.17 -0.17
C TYR A 95 13.08 8.81 1.23
N HIS A 96 13.07 7.53 1.58
CA HIS A 96 12.47 7.06 2.83
C HIS A 96 13.25 7.46 4.09
N LYS A 97 14.54 7.78 3.98
CA LYS A 97 15.30 8.34 5.10
C LYS A 97 14.75 9.67 5.60
N HIS A 98 14.10 10.46 4.74
CA HIS A 98 13.44 11.70 5.15
C HIS A 98 12.17 11.47 5.99
N GLN A 99 11.63 10.26 6.00
CA GLN A 99 10.43 9.89 6.76
C GLN A 99 10.74 9.42 8.20
N LEU A 100 12.02 9.42 8.61
CA LEU A 100 12.38 9.05 9.96
C LEU A 100 11.81 10.05 10.97
N GLU A 101 11.05 9.54 11.93
CA GLU A 101 10.48 10.32 13.01
C GLU A 101 11.35 10.24 14.27
N THR A 102 11.41 11.33 15.00
CA THR A 102 11.96 11.38 16.35
C THR A 102 10.85 11.53 17.37
N GLY A 103 11.00 10.90 18.53
CA GLY A 103 10.14 11.19 19.67
C GLY A 103 10.37 12.61 20.22
N PHE A 104 9.59 12.97 21.22
CA PHE A 104 9.77 14.21 21.94
C PHE A 104 9.68 13.98 23.45
N GLU A 105 10.24 14.91 24.21
CA GLU A 105 10.07 15.05 25.66
C GLU A 105 9.90 16.53 25.98
N ASP A 106 8.95 16.87 26.84
CA ASP A 106 8.75 18.22 27.36
C ASP A 106 8.49 18.22 28.87
N GLN A 107 8.66 19.39 29.48
CA GLN A 107 8.38 19.66 30.88
C GLN A 107 7.37 20.82 30.99
N PRO A 108 6.06 20.54 30.90
CA PRO A 108 5.05 21.60 30.90
C PRO A 108 4.96 22.35 32.22
N SER A 109 5.44 21.76 33.33
CA SER A 109 5.55 22.38 34.64
C SER A 109 6.58 21.63 35.49
N GLU A 110 6.97 22.25 36.61
CA GLU A 110 7.87 21.63 37.59
C GLU A 110 7.29 20.26 38.06
N GLY A 111 8.12 19.25 38.10
CA GLY A 111 7.75 17.88 38.52
C GLY A 111 6.98 17.06 37.49
N VAL A 112 6.75 17.58 36.28
CA VAL A 112 6.03 16.87 35.20
C VAL A 112 6.94 16.70 34.01
N ILE A 113 7.12 15.44 33.59
CA ILE A 113 7.76 15.06 32.31
C ILE A 113 6.74 14.28 31.51
N ARG A 114 6.62 14.59 30.22
CA ARG A 114 5.81 13.79 29.28
C ARG A 114 6.52 13.69 27.94
N GLY A 115 6.25 12.62 27.22
CA GLY A 115 6.90 12.44 25.93
C GLY A 115 6.33 11.28 25.12
N GLN A 116 6.98 11.06 24.00
CA GLN A 116 6.64 10.01 23.05
C GLN A 116 7.91 9.30 22.56
N LEU A 117 7.95 8.01 22.71
CA LEU A 117 8.98 7.14 22.14
C LEU A 117 8.53 6.61 20.78
N ILE A 118 9.44 6.61 19.82
CA ILE A 118 9.27 5.90 18.56
C ILE A 118 9.95 4.53 18.69
N ARG A 119 9.24 3.47 18.36
CA ARG A 119 9.75 2.09 18.43
C ARG A 119 9.38 1.32 17.17
N PRO A 120 10.32 0.61 16.53
CA PRO A 120 10.00 -0.24 15.38
C PRO A 120 9.09 -1.40 15.78
N ILE A 121 8.36 -1.92 14.80
CA ILE A 121 7.72 -3.23 14.86
C ILE A 121 8.82 -4.28 14.88
N ASN A 122 8.64 -5.37 15.63
CA ASN A 122 9.71 -6.36 15.79
C ASN A 122 9.88 -7.25 14.56
N ARG A 123 8.76 -7.80 14.04
CA ARG A 123 8.76 -8.72 12.91
C ARG A 123 7.68 -8.35 11.90
N VAL A 124 8.05 -8.28 10.63
CA VAL A 124 7.16 -7.93 9.51
C VAL A 124 7.15 -9.03 8.47
N GLY A 125 5.97 -9.39 7.98
CA GLY A 125 5.77 -10.27 6.83
C GLY A 125 5.53 -9.45 5.57
N VAL A 126 6.29 -9.71 4.54
CA VAL A 126 6.15 -9.08 3.23
C VAL A 126 5.56 -10.09 2.25
N TYR A 127 4.37 -9.82 1.73
CA TYR A 127 3.78 -10.60 0.66
C TYR A 127 4.25 -10.09 -0.71
N VAL A 128 4.86 -10.95 -1.49
CA VAL A 128 5.28 -10.64 -2.86
C VAL A 128 4.49 -11.52 -3.82
N PRO A 129 3.69 -10.93 -4.72
CA PRO A 129 2.90 -11.71 -5.67
C PRO A 129 3.78 -12.57 -6.57
N GLY A 130 3.28 -13.76 -6.90
CA GLY A 130 3.78 -14.58 -7.99
C GLY A 130 2.82 -14.55 -9.17
N GLY A 131 3.14 -15.23 -10.26
CA GLY A 131 2.27 -15.38 -11.42
C GLY A 131 2.92 -14.91 -12.72
N THR A 132 2.14 -14.30 -13.62
CA THR A 132 2.59 -13.92 -14.97
C THR A 132 3.59 -12.77 -15.02
N ALA A 133 3.73 -12.00 -13.93
CA ALA A 133 4.72 -10.95 -13.79
C ALA A 133 5.46 -11.11 -12.47
N ALA A 134 6.78 -10.92 -12.50
CA ALA A 134 7.61 -10.80 -11.32
C ALA A 134 7.68 -9.31 -10.92
N TYR A 135 7.54 -9.02 -9.64
CA TYR A 135 7.55 -7.66 -9.11
C TYR A 135 8.74 -7.41 -8.15
N PRO A 136 9.98 -7.40 -8.65
CA PRO A 136 11.15 -7.14 -7.80
C PRO A 136 11.09 -5.75 -7.16
N SER A 137 10.51 -4.76 -7.83
CA SER A 137 10.29 -3.41 -7.27
C SER A 137 9.44 -3.45 -6.00
N SER A 138 8.40 -4.29 -5.95
CA SER A 138 7.56 -4.42 -4.74
C SER A 138 8.31 -4.97 -3.52
N VAL A 139 9.37 -5.76 -3.74
CA VAL A 139 10.27 -6.17 -2.65
C VAL A 139 10.99 -4.96 -2.06
N LEU A 140 11.61 -4.13 -2.92
CA LEU A 140 12.30 -2.90 -2.48
C LEU A 140 11.34 -1.97 -1.72
N MET A 141 10.16 -1.74 -2.28
CA MET A 141 9.16 -0.80 -1.74
C MET A 141 8.58 -1.24 -0.38
N ASN A 142 8.53 -2.54 -0.10
CA ASN A 142 8.12 -3.04 1.22
C ASN A 142 9.29 -3.09 2.21
N VAL A 143 10.44 -3.60 1.78
CA VAL A 143 11.52 -3.97 2.70
C VAL A 143 12.37 -2.77 3.11
N ILE A 144 12.65 -1.84 2.19
CA ILE A 144 13.52 -0.69 2.49
C ILE A 144 12.95 0.21 3.59
N PRO A 145 11.68 0.68 3.52
CA PRO A 145 11.13 1.48 4.62
C PRO A 145 11.06 0.72 5.93
N ALA A 146 10.81 -0.60 5.92
CA ALA A 146 10.86 -1.43 7.12
C ALA A 146 12.26 -1.50 7.74
N LYS A 147 13.31 -1.66 6.92
CA LYS A 147 14.72 -1.62 7.41
C LYS A 147 15.11 -0.25 7.95
N ILE A 148 14.72 0.83 7.27
CA ILE A 148 14.98 2.20 7.74
C ILE A 148 14.27 2.47 9.08
N ALA A 149 13.05 1.96 9.26
CA ALA A 149 12.32 2.03 10.53
C ALA A 149 13.01 1.28 11.68
N GLY A 150 13.93 0.34 11.37
CA GLY A 150 14.63 -0.48 12.34
C GLY A 150 13.92 -1.78 12.69
N VAL A 151 13.06 -2.31 11.81
CA VAL A 151 12.45 -3.64 11.95
C VAL A 151 13.54 -4.69 12.09
N LYS A 152 13.44 -5.55 13.10
CA LYS A 152 14.50 -6.50 13.45
C LYS A 152 14.52 -7.71 12.54
N GLU A 153 13.33 -8.17 12.10
CA GLU A 153 13.19 -9.37 11.28
C GLU A 153 12.13 -9.14 10.20
N ILE A 154 12.50 -9.35 8.95
CA ILE A 154 11.63 -9.22 7.79
C ILE A 154 11.55 -10.57 7.09
N ILE A 155 10.35 -11.13 7.08
CA ILE A 155 10.01 -12.39 6.44
C ILE A 155 9.31 -12.09 5.12
N MET A 156 9.80 -12.65 4.04
CA MET A 156 9.12 -12.56 2.74
C MET A 156 8.40 -13.88 2.45
N ILE A 157 7.16 -13.78 1.98
CA ILE A 157 6.45 -14.93 1.40
C ILE A 157 6.12 -14.64 -0.06
N THR A 158 6.20 -15.66 -0.89
CA THR A 158 5.84 -15.60 -2.32
C THR A 158 5.29 -16.97 -2.75
N PRO A 159 4.32 -17.03 -3.67
CA PRO A 159 3.83 -18.31 -4.18
C PRO A 159 4.96 -19.19 -4.69
N PRO A 160 4.89 -20.52 -4.46
CA PRO A 160 5.89 -21.44 -4.92
C PRO A 160 5.95 -21.46 -6.46
N GLN A 161 7.15 -21.60 -6.99
CA GLN A 161 7.43 -21.66 -8.42
C GLN A 161 8.40 -22.81 -8.69
N GLU A 162 8.24 -23.49 -9.82
CA GLU A 162 9.23 -24.50 -10.26
C GLU A 162 10.61 -23.87 -10.48
N HIS A 163 10.62 -22.63 -11.01
CA HIS A 163 11.81 -21.82 -11.22
C HIS A 163 11.55 -20.40 -10.77
N PHE A 164 12.29 -19.94 -9.78
CA PHE A 164 12.23 -18.54 -9.36
C PHE A 164 12.82 -17.62 -10.43
N VAL A 165 12.18 -16.48 -10.62
CA VAL A 165 12.79 -15.38 -11.35
C VAL A 165 14.00 -14.88 -10.53
N PRO A 166 15.24 -14.94 -11.04
CA PRO A 166 16.44 -14.61 -10.25
C PRO A 166 16.37 -13.23 -9.58
N ALA A 167 15.79 -12.25 -10.26
CA ALA A 167 15.63 -10.89 -9.75
C ALA A 167 14.87 -10.82 -8.40
N ILE A 168 13.90 -11.70 -8.14
CA ILE A 168 13.15 -11.74 -6.88
C ILE A 168 14.04 -12.14 -5.70
N LEU A 169 14.83 -13.20 -5.85
CA LEU A 169 15.72 -13.68 -4.78
C LEU A 169 16.88 -12.71 -4.55
N VAL A 170 17.45 -12.19 -5.63
CA VAL A 170 18.53 -11.20 -5.58
C VAL A 170 18.08 -9.93 -4.88
N VAL A 171 16.94 -9.37 -5.28
CA VAL A 171 16.45 -8.12 -4.68
C VAL A 171 16.04 -8.31 -3.21
N ALA A 172 15.46 -9.45 -2.84
CA ALA A 172 15.15 -9.77 -1.44
C ALA A 172 16.42 -9.72 -0.58
N LYS A 173 17.53 -10.30 -1.08
CA LYS A 173 18.83 -10.25 -0.39
C LYS A 173 19.40 -8.83 -0.36
N LEU A 174 19.37 -8.09 -1.48
CA LEU A 174 19.83 -6.70 -1.56
C LEU A 174 19.08 -5.77 -0.62
N ALA A 175 17.77 -5.97 -0.48
CA ALA A 175 16.92 -5.16 0.41
C ALA A 175 17.08 -5.53 1.89
N GLY A 176 17.60 -6.74 2.18
CA GLY A 176 17.86 -7.22 3.54
C GLY A 176 16.71 -8.03 4.14
N VAL A 177 16.01 -8.84 3.34
CA VAL A 177 15.08 -9.86 3.82
C VAL A 177 15.87 -10.91 4.60
N ASP A 178 15.34 -11.32 5.76
CA ASP A 178 15.98 -12.28 6.65
C ASP A 178 15.66 -13.72 6.25
N SER A 179 14.41 -14.04 5.91
CA SER A 179 13.96 -15.37 5.45
C SER A 179 12.92 -15.25 4.33
N ILE A 180 12.94 -16.19 3.39
CA ILE A 180 12.01 -16.27 2.27
C ILE A 180 11.28 -17.60 2.32
N TYR A 181 9.94 -17.59 2.28
CA TYR A 181 9.13 -18.79 2.27
C TYR A 181 8.25 -18.90 1.01
N GLN A 182 8.19 -20.09 0.46
CA GLN A 182 7.41 -20.44 -0.72
C GLN A 182 5.97 -20.76 -0.32
N VAL A 183 5.20 -19.73 -0.04
CA VAL A 183 3.77 -19.86 0.23
C VAL A 183 3.04 -18.60 -0.24
N GLY A 184 1.95 -18.76 -0.98
CA GLY A 184 1.16 -17.66 -1.51
C GLY A 184 -0.27 -17.65 -0.98
N GLY A 185 -1.12 -16.83 -1.59
CA GLY A 185 -2.57 -16.81 -1.35
C GLY A 185 -2.99 -16.48 0.09
N ALA A 186 -4.26 -16.76 0.37
CA ALA A 186 -4.83 -16.56 1.71
C ALA A 186 -4.17 -17.43 2.78
N GLN A 187 -3.70 -18.62 2.41
CA GLN A 187 -2.99 -19.53 3.31
C GLN A 187 -1.64 -18.95 3.76
N GLY A 188 -0.93 -18.23 2.88
CA GLY A 188 0.31 -17.55 3.23
C GLY A 188 0.08 -16.40 4.22
N VAL A 189 -0.98 -15.60 4.00
CA VAL A 189 -1.39 -14.54 4.93
C VAL A 189 -1.77 -15.13 6.29
N ALA A 190 -2.50 -16.25 6.32
CA ALA A 190 -2.84 -16.94 7.55
C ALA A 190 -1.59 -17.46 8.28
N ALA A 191 -0.62 -18.04 7.55
CA ALA A 191 0.64 -18.48 8.12
C ALA A 191 1.41 -17.34 8.79
N LEU A 192 1.52 -16.19 8.15
CA LEU A 192 2.15 -14.99 8.75
C LEU A 192 1.38 -14.48 9.97
N ALA A 193 0.04 -14.51 9.95
CA ALA A 193 -0.78 -13.98 11.03
C ALA A 193 -0.77 -14.84 12.28
N PHE A 194 -0.76 -16.17 12.14
CA PHE A 194 -0.91 -17.11 13.27
C PHE A 194 0.37 -17.86 13.59
N GLY A 195 1.29 -17.96 12.65
CA GLY A 195 2.45 -18.86 12.69
C GLY A 195 2.07 -20.29 12.34
N THR A 196 3.05 -21.06 11.91
CA THR A 196 2.98 -22.50 11.72
C THR A 196 4.23 -23.15 12.34
N GLU A 197 4.45 -24.43 12.10
CA GLU A 197 5.66 -25.12 12.58
C GLU A 197 6.93 -24.54 11.95
N THR A 198 6.84 -24.08 10.67
CA THR A 198 7.99 -23.56 9.92
C THR A 198 7.97 -22.04 9.82
N ILE A 199 6.80 -21.42 9.58
CA ILE A 199 6.68 -20.00 9.33
C ILE A 199 6.37 -19.25 10.63
N PRO A 200 7.25 -18.36 11.11
CA PRO A 200 7.02 -17.63 12.34
C PRO A 200 5.91 -16.57 12.18
N LYS A 201 5.13 -16.39 13.26
CA LYS A 201 4.13 -15.31 13.34
C LYS A 201 4.80 -13.94 13.25
N VAL A 202 4.13 -13.00 12.55
CA VAL A 202 4.57 -11.60 12.42
C VAL A 202 3.63 -10.63 13.14
N ASP A 203 4.09 -9.40 13.32
CA ASP A 203 3.30 -8.31 13.95
C ASP A 203 2.57 -7.45 12.90
N LYS A 204 3.08 -7.37 11.68
CA LYS A 204 2.47 -6.64 10.55
C LYS A 204 2.71 -7.40 9.24
N ILE A 205 1.71 -7.39 8.36
CA ILE A 205 1.78 -7.94 7.00
C ILE A 205 1.65 -6.78 6.01
N THR A 206 2.57 -6.68 5.06
CA THR A 206 2.55 -5.69 3.98
C THR A 206 2.68 -6.36 2.61
N GLY A 207 2.35 -5.62 1.59
CA GLY A 207 2.47 -6.04 0.20
C GLY A 207 1.14 -6.26 -0.51
N PRO A 208 1.13 -6.03 -1.85
CA PRO A 208 -0.04 -6.20 -2.69
C PRO A 208 -0.33 -7.68 -2.96
N GLY A 209 -1.56 -7.99 -3.33
CA GLY A 209 -1.96 -9.34 -3.71
C GLY A 209 -3.33 -9.35 -4.37
N ASN A 210 -3.74 -10.52 -4.87
CA ASN A 210 -5.06 -10.67 -5.47
C ASN A 210 -6.19 -10.57 -4.43
N ILE A 211 -7.44 -10.66 -4.89
CA ILE A 211 -8.62 -10.52 -4.04
C ILE A 211 -8.62 -11.47 -2.81
N PHE A 212 -8.05 -12.69 -2.94
CA PHE A 212 -7.97 -13.63 -1.82
C PHE A 212 -6.97 -13.17 -0.77
N VAL A 213 -5.84 -12.60 -1.19
CA VAL A 213 -4.82 -12.03 -0.31
C VAL A 213 -5.36 -10.78 0.39
N ALA A 214 -5.99 -9.86 -0.36
CA ALA A 214 -6.59 -8.65 0.20
C ALA A 214 -7.69 -9.00 1.22
N THR A 215 -8.55 -9.97 0.91
CA THR A 215 -9.60 -10.45 1.83
C THR A 215 -8.99 -11.12 3.06
N ALA A 216 -7.92 -11.90 2.90
CA ALA A 216 -7.25 -12.53 4.04
C ALA A 216 -6.61 -11.48 4.96
N LYS A 217 -5.93 -10.47 4.42
CA LYS A 217 -5.41 -9.33 5.19
C LYS A 217 -6.53 -8.64 5.98
N LYS A 218 -7.67 -8.38 5.34
CA LYS A 218 -8.86 -7.81 6.00
C LYS A 218 -9.33 -8.67 7.19
N GLN A 219 -9.41 -9.98 7.01
CA GLN A 219 -9.92 -10.89 8.05
C GLN A 219 -8.96 -11.13 9.22
N VAL A 220 -7.65 -10.99 9.00
CA VAL A 220 -6.66 -11.12 10.08
C VAL A 220 -6.31 -9.79 10.75
N TYR A 221 -6.82 -8.67 10.24
CA TYR A 221 -6.62 -7.37 10.85
C TYR A 221 -7.17 -7.33 12.28
N GLY A 222 -6.37 -6.80 13.21
CA GLY A 222 -6.66 -6.84 14.65
C GLY A 222 -5.95 -7.98 15.39
N ILE A 223 -5.59 -9.07 14.70
CA ILE A 223 -4.70 -10.12 15.20
C ILE A 223 -3.26 -9.79 14.82
N VAL A 224 -3.09 -9.27 13.61
CA VAL A 224 -1.85 -8.75 13.04
C VAL A 224 -2.14 -7.39 12.38
N GLY A 225 -1.19 -6.46 12.37
CA GLY A 225 -1.32 -5.23 11.60
C GLY A 225 -1.25 -5.51 10.10
N ILE A 226 -1.84 -4.65 9.31
CA ILE A 226 -1.69 -4.67 7.85
C ILE A 226 -1.27 -3.27 7.35
N ASP A 227 -0.76 -3.17 6.13
CA ASP A 227 -0.56 -1.91 5.43
C ASP A 227 -1.91 -1.30 5.01
N MET A 228 -2.54 -1.90 4.00
CA MET A 228 -3.81 -1.46 3.44
C MET A 228 -4.57 -2.65 2.82
N ILE A 229 -5.81 -2.41 2.45
CA ILE A 229 -6.61 -3.34 1.64
C ILE A 229 -6.58 -2.80 0.22
N ALA A 230 -5.72 -3.40 -0.63
CA ALA A 230 -5.57 -2.98 -2.01
C ALA A 230 -6.70 -3.51 -2.89
N GLY A 231 -7.26 -2.61 -3.70
CA GLY A 231 -8.13 -2.93 -4.83
C GLY A 231 -7.33 -3.05 -6.15
N PRO A 232 -8.02 -3.02 -7.29
CA PRO A 232 -7.39 -2.92 -8.61
C PRO A 232 -6.59 -1.61 -8.74
N SER A 233 -5.53 -1.63 -9.56
CA SER A 233 -4.71 -0.45 -9.85
C SER A 233 -5.51 0.66 -10.54
N GLU A 234 -5.17 1.91 -10.23
CA GLU A 234 -5.88 3.09 -10.70
C GLU A 234 -4.91 4.20 -11.12
N ILE A 235 -5.21 4.85 -12.25
CA ILE A 235 -4.58 6.09 -12.64
C ILE A 235 -5.61 7.16 -12.94
N GLY A 236 -5.42 8.36 -12.40
CA GLY A 236 -6.11 9.57 -12.76
C GLY A 236 -5.15 10.53 -13.44
N VAL A 237 -5.52 11.04 -14.61
CA VAL A 237 -4.75 12.05 -15.32
C VAL A 237 -5.58 13.32 -15.43
N ILE A 238 -5.04 14.43 -14.92
CA ILE A 238 -5.54 15.78 -15.18
C ILE A 238 -4.73 16.34 -16.33
N ALA A 239 -5.38 16.71 -17.43
CA ALA A 239 -4.69 17.23 -18.60
C ALA A 239 -5.52 18.31 -19.31
N ASP A 240 -4.89 19.42 -19.68
CA ASP A 240 -5.48 20.47 -20.50
C ASP A 240 -5.00 20.40 -21.97
N SER A 241 -5.32 21.41 -22.78
CA SER A 241 -4.94 21.47 -24.18
C SER A 241 -3.42 21.52 -24.44
N SER A 242 -2.58 21.73 -23.42
CA SER A 242 -1.11 21.71 -23.54
C SER A 242 -0.54 20.29 -23.57
N ALA A 243 -1.31 19.29 -23.12
CA ALA A 243 -0.86 17.92 -23.01
C ALA A 243 -0.66 17.24 -24.37
N ASN A 244 0.32 16.35 -24.43
CA ASN A 244 0.53 15.48 -25.58
C ASN A 244 -0.39 14.26 -25.49
N PRO A 245 -1.35 14.07 -26.43
CA PRO A 245 -2.30 12.95 -26.36
C PRO A 245 -1.63 11.57 -26.42
N THR A 246 -0.48 11.45 -27.07
CA THR A 246 0.29 10.20 -27.15
C THR A 246 0.85 9.81 -25.78
N TYR A 247 1.30 10.77 -24.99
CA TYR A 247 1.82 10.54 -23.63
C TYR A 247 0.67 10.15 -22.70
N VAL A 248 -0.39 10.97 -22.66
CA VAL A 248 -1.57 10.69 -21.83
C VAL A 248 -2.16 9.31 -22.12
N ALA A 249 -2.24 8.93 -23.40
CA ALA A 249 -2.73 7.59 -23.77
C ALA A 249 -1.81 6.47 -23.26
N ALA A 250 -0.48 6.66 -23.35
CA ALA A 250 0.50 5.70 -22.85
C ALA A 250 0.38 5.52 -21.32
N ASP A 251 0.23 6.63 -20.59
CA ASP A 251 0.13 6.64 -19.14
C ASP A 251 -1.17 5.98 -18.66
N LEU A 252 -2.31 6.23 -19.33
CA LEU A 252 -3.56 5.52 -19.06
C LEU A 252 -3.47 4.01 -19.32
N LEU A 253 -2.70 3.61 -20.34
CA LEU A 253 -2.52 2.22 -20.72
C LEU A 253 -1.53 1.48 -19.80
N SER A 254 -0.55 2.17 -19.20
CA SER A 254 0.39 1.57 -18.24
C SER A 254 -0.35 0.92 -17.07
N GLN A 255 -1.42 1.54 -16.58
CA GLN A 255 -2.25 0.95 -15.53
C GLN A 255 -3.26 -0.07 -16.05
N ALA A 256 -3.85 0.19 -17.23
CA ALA A 256 -4.84 -0.71 -17.83
C ALA A 256 -4.28 -2.12 -18.10
N GLU A 257 -2.99 -2.27 -18.34
CA GLU A 257 -2.37 -3.58 -18.59
C GLU A 257 -2.16 -4.45 -17.34
N HIS A 258 -2.33 -3.90 -16.12
CA HIS A 258 -2.13 -4.64 -14.87
C HIS A 258 -3.22 -5.69 -14.63
N ASP A 259 -4.49 -5.30 -14.76
CA ASP A 259 -5.66 -6.18 -14.49
C ASP A 259 -6.85 -5.70 -15.33
N THR A 260 -7.73 -6.62 -15.72
CA THR A 260 -8.97 -6.29 -16.45
C THR A 260 -9.92 -5.37 -15.66
N ARG A 261 -9.72 -5.24 -14.35
CA ARG A 261 -10.48 -4.35 -13.46
C ARG A 261 -9.75 -3.03 -13.16
N ALA A 262 -8.53 -2.85 -13.65
CA ALA A 262 -7.80 -1.59 -13.49
C ALA A 262 -8.62 -0.41 -14.03
N ARG A 263 -8.40 0.78 -13.46
CA ARG A 263 -9.15 1.99 -13.80
C ARG A 263 -8.21 3.05 -14.36
N ALA A 264 -8.53 3.55 -15.54
CA ALA A 264 -7.82 4.64 -16.20
C ALA A 264 -8.79 5.81 -16.40
N ILE A 265 -8.53 6.95 -15.75
CA ILE A 265 -9.45 8.08 -15.71
C ILE A 265 -8.72 9.34 -16.21
N LEU A 266 -9.23 9.93 -17.28
CA LEU A 266 -8.81 11.25 -17.77
C LEU A 266 -9.84 12.30 -17.35
N VAL A 267 -9.39 13.39 -16.74
CA VAL A 267 -10.19 14.60 -16.52
C VAL A 267 -9.55 15.75 -17.31
N THR A 268 -10.33 16.36 -18.20
CA THR A 268 -9.84 17.43 -19.08
C THR A 268 -10.92 18.47 -19.32
N ASP A 269 -10.53 19.73 -19.59
CA ASP A 269 -11.39 20.80 -20.08
C ASP A 269 -11.38 20.93 -21.62
N SER A 270 -10.63 20.06 -22.31
CA SER A 270 -10.43 20.09 -23.76
C SER A 270 -11.07 18.87 -24.45
N GLU A 271 -12.21 19.07 -25.13
CA GLU A 271 -12.81 18.03 -25.96
C GLU A 271 -11.86 17.55 -27.07
N ALA A 272 -11.07 18.47 -27.64
CA ALA A 272 -10.10 18.12 -28.69
C ALA A 272 -9.01 17.19 -28.17
N LEU A 273 -8.52 17.40 -26.93
CA LEU A 273 -7.58 16.51 -26.29
C LEU A 273 -8.23 15.14 -26.01
N ALA A 274 -9.45 15.14 -25.50
CA ALA A 274 -10.21 13.90 -25.23
C ALA A 274 -10.36 13.02 -26.50
N ASP A 275 -10.70 13.61 -27.63
CA ASP A 275 -10.82 12.94 -28.93
C ASP A 275 -9.47 12.37 -29.41
N ALA A 276 -8.41 13.15 -29.26
CA ALA A 276 -7.06 12.74 -29.64
C ALA A 276 -6.54 11.60 -28.74
N VAL A 277 -6.75 11.69 -27.43
CA VAL A 277 -6.35 10.63 -26.47
C VAL A 277 -7.11 9.34 -26.76
N GLU A 278 -8.42 9.39 -27.02
CA GLU A 278 -9.22 8.21 -27.34
C GLU A 278 -8.73 7.51 -28.62
N SER A 279 -8.37 8.29 -29.62
CA SER A 279 -7.78 7.78 -30.87
C SER A 279 -6.39 7.15 -30.63
N GLU A 280 -5.57 7.78 -29.81
CA GLU A 280 -4.25 7.26 -29.44
C GLU A 280 -4.34 5.97 -28.61
N ILE A 281 -5.26 5.86 -27.67
CA ILE A 281 -5.53 4.63 -26.90
C ILE A 281 -5.84 3.46 -27.87
N GLU A 282 -6.75 3.66 -28.83
CA GLU A 282 -7.06 2.62 -29.80
C GLU A 282 -5.88 2.26 -30.71
N ARG A 283 -5.03 3.20 -31.04
CA ARG A 283 -3.80 2.95 -31.80
C ARG A 283 -2.78 2.16 -30.98
N GLN A 284 -2.55 2.53 -29.73
CA GLN A 284 -1.53 1.95 -28.87
C GLN A 284 -1.94 0.57 -28.34
N LEU A 285 -3.21 0.34 -27.99
CA LEU A 285 -3.73 -0.96 -27.55
C LEU A 285 -3.36 -2.10 -28.50
N LYS A 286 -3.46 -1.86 -29.82
CA LYS A 286 -3.12 -2.86 -30.85
C LYS A 286 -1.64 -3.26 -30.88
N LEU A 287 -0.78 -2.47 -30.25
CA LEU A 287 0.67 -2.68 -30.19
C LEU A 287 1.10 -3.36 -28.88
N LEU A 288 0.22 -3.41 -27.88
CA LEU A 288 0.55 -3.95 -26.56
C LEU A 288 0.51 -5.49 -26.57
N PRO A 289 1.54 -6.16 -26.07
CA PRO A 289 1.53 -7.62 -25.87
C PRO A 289 0.39 -8.09 -24.93
N ARG A 290 -0.04 -7.20 -24.00
CA ARG A 290 -1.10 -7.46 -23.03
C ARG A 290 -2.46 -6.84 -23.43
N GLU A 291 -2.73 -6.63 -24.71
CA GLU A 291 -3.99 -6.05 -25.20
C GLU A 291 -5.21 -6.79 -24.63
N ALA A 292 -5.15 -8.11 -24.52
CA ALA A 292 -6.25 -8.94 -23.97
C ALA A 292 -6.62 -8.61 -22.52
N ILE A 293 -5.73 -7.96 -21.77
CA ILE A 293 -5.96 -7.47 -20.40
C ILE A 293 -6.34 -5.98 -20.44
N ALA A 294 -5.55 -5.15 -21.14
CA ALA A 294 -5.73 -3.71 -21.16
C ALA A 294 -7.03 -3.29 -21.82
N ARG A 295 -7.46 -3.93 -22.90
CA ARG A 295 -8.70 -3.57 -23.63
C ARG A 295 -9.95 -3.68 -22.73
N PRO A 296 -10.26 -4.80 -22.07
CA PRO A 296 -11.40 -4.88 -21.14
C PRO A 296 -11.31 -3.85 -20.00
N SER A 297 -10.13 -3.55 -19.49
CA SER A 297 -9.93 -2.52 -18.48
C SER A 297 -10.37 -1.15 -18.98
N VAL A 298 -9.87 -0.73 -20.15
CA VAL A 298 -10.20 0.56 -20.78
C VAL A 298 -11.68 0.66 -21.16
N GLU A 299 -12.27 -0.39 -21.73
CA GLU A 299 -13.65 -0.39 -22.20
C GLU A 299 -14.67 -0.39 -21.04
N ASN A 300 -14.43 -1.17 -20.00
CA ASN A 300 -15.37 -1.32 -18.88
C ASN A 300 -15.16 -0.28 -17.78
N ASN A 301 -13.91 0.02 -17.43
CA ASN A 301 -13.55 0.84 -16.27
C ASN A 301 -12.92 2.18 -16.63
N GLY A 302 -12.46 2.37 -17.88
CA GLY A 302 -11.89 3.63 -18.34
C GLY A 302 -12.92 4.75 -18.44
N ARG A 303 -12.57 5.96 -18.00
CA ARG A 303 -13.44 7.15 -18.05
C ARG A 303 -12.71 8.34 -18.64
N ILE A 304 -13.41 9.11 -19.46
CA ILE A 304 -13.01 10.46 -19.85
C ILE A 304 -14.06 11.42 -19.30
N ILE A 305 -13.65 12.35 -18.48
CA ILE A 305 -14.51 13.34 -17.83
C ILE A 305 -14.19 14.70 -18.44
N ILE A 306 -15.20 15.35 -19.03
CA ILE A 306 -15.07 16.70 -19.55
C ILE A 306 -15.52 17.67 -18.47
N ALA A 307 -14.58 18.44 -17.93
CA ALA A 307 -14.78 19.46 -16.93
C ALA A 307 -14.98 20.83 -17.57
N ASN A 308 -15.59 21.77 -16.84
CA ASN A 308 -15.88 23.12 -17.36
C ASN A 308 -14.63 24.03 -17.35
N ASP A 309 -13.72 23.80 -16.41
CA ASP A 309 -12.51 24.58 -16.20
C ASP A 309 -11.50 23.81 -15.36
N THR A 310 -10.32 24.40 -15.15
CA THR A 310 -9.24 23.81 -14.35
C THR A 310 -9.65 23.50 -12.91
N ASP A 311 -10.40 24.37 -12.23
CA ASP A 311 -10.83 24.16 -10.86
C ASP A 311 -11.73 22.93 -10.77
N ALA A 312 -12.67 22.81 -11.71
CA ALA A 312 -13.53 21.65 -11.83
C ALA A 312 -12.76 20.34 -12.11
N MET A 313 -11.67 20.40 -12.86
CA MET A 313 -10.82 19.21 -13.10
C MET A 313 -10.26 18.70 -11.77
N PHE A 314 -9.73 19.56 -10.92
CA PHE A 314 -9.20 19.17 -9.60
C PHE A 314 -10.30 18.73 -8.62
N GLU A 315 -11.44 19.43 -8.59
CA GLU A 315 -12.59 19.01 -7.76
C GLU A 315 -13.03 17.59 -8.10
N LEU A 316 -13.22 17.27 -9.37
CA LEU A 316 -13.66 15.96 -9.83
C LEU A 316 -12.58 14.87 -9.59
N MET A 317 -11.31 15.19 -9.79
CA MET A 317 -10.23 14.25 -9.54
C MET A 317 -10.04 13.97 -8.04
N ASN A 318 -10.21 14.96 -7.17
CA ASN A 318 -10.20 14.78 -5.72
C ASN A 318 -11.37 13.88 -5.23
N LEU A 319 -12.51 13.87 -5.94
CA LEU A 319 -13.60 12.92 -5.69
C LEU A 319 -13.25 11.50 -6.15
N VAL A 320 -12.54 11.37 -7.26
CA VAL A 320 -12.00 10.06 -7.71
C VAL A 320 -11.02 9.52 -6.68
N ALA A 321 -10.18 10.40 -6.11
CA ALA A 321 -9.15 10.06 -5.13
C ALA A 321 -8.27 8.87 -5.60
N PRO A 322 -7.57 9.00 -6.74
CA PRO A 322 -6.91 7.87 -7.40
C PRO A 322 -5.68 7.39 -6.65
N GLU A 323 -5.25 6.18 -6.97
CA GLU A 323 -3.96 5.63 -6.55
C GLU A 323 -2.79 6.48 -7.09
N HIS A 324 -2.72 6.64 -8.40
CA HIS A 324 -1.76 7.48 -9.09
C HIS A 324 -2.46 8.69 -9.70
N LEU A 325 -1.94 9.89 -9.47
CA LEU A 325 -2.43 11.12 -10.07
C LEU A 325 -1.35 11.78 -10.91
N GLU A 326 -1.57 11.90 -12.21
CA GLU A 326 -0.74 12.71 -13.09
C GLU A 326 -1.38 14.08 -13.38
N ILE A 327 -0.58 15.14 -13.31
CA ILE A 327 -0.96 16.49 -13.70
C ILE A 327 -0.17 16.84 -14.99
N ALA A 328 -0.72 16.44 -16.14
CA ALA A 328 -0.11 16.62 -17.46
C ALA A 328 -0.46 18.01 -18.03
N MET A 329 -0.01 19.06 -17.37
CA MET A 329 -0.26 20.47 -17.69
C MET A 329 1.02 21.28 -17.64
N ASP A 330 1.05 22.42 -18.34
CA ASP A 330 2.11 23.40 -18.16
C ASP A 330 2.10 23.93 -16.73
N ASN A 331 3.29 24.15 -16.14
CA ASN A 331 3.46 24.64 -14.76
C ASN A 331 2.74 23.77 -13.71
N ALA A 332 2.72 22.46 -13.89
CA ALA A 332 2.00 21.51 -13.02
C ALA A 332 2.28 21.69 -11.52
N TYR A 333 3.49 22.14 -11.15
CA TYR A 333 3.86 22.39 -9.75
C TYR A 333 2.98 23.45 -9.08
N ASP A 334 2.50 24.45 -9.84
CA ASP A 334 1.66 25.54 -9.31
C ASP A 334 0.27 25.05 -8.88
N TYR A 335 -0.13 23.86 -9.33
CA TYR A 335 -1.42 23.23 -9.00
C TYR A 335 -1.32 22.20 -7.86
N LEU A 336 -0.13 21.93 -7.33
CA LEU A 336 0.05 20.88 -6.33
C LEU A 336 -0.85 21.08 -5.09
N GLU A 337 -1.05 22.32 -4.67
CA GLU A 337 -1.91 22.64 -3.51
C GLU A 337 -3.42 22.43 -3.75
N LYS A 338 -3.85 22.20 -4.99
CA LYS A 338 -5.24 21.83 -5.31
C LYS A 338 -5.50 20.32 -5.14
N VAL A 339 -4.45 19.53 -4.95
CA VAL A 339 -4.58 18.08 -4.72
C VAL A 339 -4.87 17.83 -3.26
N GLU A 340 -6.03 17.26 -2.99
CA GLU A 340 -6.45 16.86 -1.65
C GLU A 340 -6.32 15.34 -1.44
N ASN A 341 -6.59 14.55 -2.48
CA ASN A 341 -6.71 13.11 -2.39
C ASN A 341 -6.02 12.41 -3.57
N ALA A 342 -4.85 11.83 -3.33
CA ALA A 342 -4.15 10.94 -4.25
C ALA A 342 -3.18 10.06 -3.46
N GLY A 343 -2.86 8.88 -3.97
CA GLY A 343 -1.81 8.03 -3.38
C GLY A 343 -0.42 8.56 -3.68
N SER A 344 -0.16 8.93 -4.94
CA SER A 344 1.07 9.57 -5.41
C SER A 344 0.74 10.58 -6.52
N VAL A 345 1.54 11.66 -6.63
CA VAL A 345 1.32 12.74 -7.62
C VAL A 345 2.55 12.91 -8.51
N PHE A 346 2.31 12.96 -9.82
CA PHE A 346 3.30 13.10 -10.87
C PHE A 346 3.09 14.41 -11.61
N LEU A 347 4.11 15.25 -11.72
CA LEU A 347 3.98 16.63 -12.16
C LEU A 347 4.63 16.88 -13.52
N GLY A 348 3.82 17.38 -14.44
CA GLY A 348 4.26 17.83 -15.76
C GLY A 348 4.27 16.73 -16.82
N HIS A 349 4.52 17.14 -18.06
CA HIS A 349 4.36 16.28 -19.24
C HIS A 349 5.36 15.11 -19.35
N PHE A 350 6.42 15.10 -18.56
CA PHE A 350 7.51 14.12 -18.65
C PHE A 350 7.59 13.19 -17.43
N THR A 351 6.76 13.42 -16.43
CA THR A 351 6.77 12.64 -15.20
C THR A 351 5.62 11.66 -15.22
N SER A 352 5.81 10.55 -15.90
CA SER A 352 4.84 9.46 -15.97
C SER A 352 4.92 8.55 -14.74
N GLU A 353 3.84 7.87 -14.44
CA GLU A 353 3.70 6.95 -13.30
C GLU A 353 4.82 5.91 -13.18
N PRO A 354 5.32 5.25 -14.27
CA PRO A 354 6.42 4.30 -14.16
C PRO A 354 7.72 4.85 -13.56
N ILE A 355 7.92 6.18 -13.59
CA ILE A 355 9.04 6.80 -12.89
C ILE A 355 8.91 6.58 -11.39
N GLY A 356 7.69 6.71 -10.83
CA GLY A 356 7.39 6.42 -9.43
C GLY A 356 7.54 4.94 -9.11
N ASP A 357 7.01 4.09 -9.97
CA ASP A 357 7.01 2.65 -9.75
C ASP A 357 8.41 2.04 -9.67
N TYR A 358 9.36 2.58 -10.43
CA TYR A 358 10.66 1.94 -10.57
C TYR A 358 11.85 2.76 -10.09
N TYR A 359 11.79 4.10 -10.11
CA TYR A 359 13.03 4.88 -10.01
C TYR A 359 13.01 6.09 -9.08
N ALA A 360 11.91 6.84 -8.96
CA ALA A 360 11.87 8.11 -8.22
C ALA A 360 12.15 7.97 -6.71
N GLY A 361 11.94 6.80 -6.16
CA GLY A 361 12.19 6.51 -4.75
C GLY A 361 10.97 6.66 -3.84
N ALA A 362 9.94 7.39 -4.23
CA ALA A 362 8.64 7.37 -3.56
C ALA A 362 8.02 5.97 -3.63
N ASN A 363 7.20 5.61 -2.64
CA ASN A 363 6.64 4.27 -2.57
C ASN A 363 5.48 4.08 -3.54
N HIS A 364 5.46 2.93 -4.23
CA HIS A 364 4.39 2.56 -5.14
C HIS A 364 3.30 1.67 -4.51
N ILE A 365 3.41 1.35 -3.23
CA ILE A 365 2.34 0.65 -2.51
C ILE A 365 1.40 1.71 -1.99
N LEU A 366 0.35 1.95 -2.74
CA LEU A 366 -0.51 3.11 -2.65
C LEU A 366 -1.94 2.72 -2.27
N PRO A 367 -2.68 3.62 -1.61
CA PRO A 367 -4.10 3.42 -1.35
C PRO A 367 -4.90 3.45 -2.66
N THR A 368 -5.76 2.45 -2.85
CA THR A 368 -6.63 2.28 -4.02
C THR A 368 -8.10 2.48 -3.65
N THR A 369 -8.98 2.49 -4.64
CA THR A 369 -10.45 2.52 -4.41
C THR A 369 -10.86 3.71 -3.54
N ALA A 370 -10.32 4.87 -3.87
CA ALA A 370 -10.54 6.15 -3.19
C ALA A 370 -10.17 6.17 -1.69
N THR A 371 -9.37 5.22 -1.20
CA THR A 371 -8.91 5.21 0.18
C THR A 371 -7.80 6.23 0.45
N SER A 372 -7.23 6.87 -0.58
CA SER A 372 -6.31 8.00 -0.46
C SER A 372 -6.90 9.20 0.30
N ARG A 373 -8.22 9.23 0.50
CA ARG A 373 -8.92 10.20 1.37
C ARG A 373 -8.59 10.06 2.85
N PHE A 374 -8.06 8.92 3.29
CA PHE A 374 -7.74 8.64 4.71
C PHE A 374 -6.54 7.70 4.90
N SER A 375 -5.93 7.23 3.83
CA SER A 375 -4.74 6.38 3.84
C SER A 375 -3.63 7.01 3.01
N SER A 376 -2.40 6.67 3.31
CA SER A 376 -1.20 7.16 2.63
C SER A 376 -0.45 6.03 1.94
N ALA A 377 0.50 6.38 1.06
CA ALA A 377 1.50 5.45 0.57
C ALA A 377 2.24 4.77 1.73
N LEU A 378 2.67 3.52 1.53
CA LEU A 378 3.50 2.81 2.48
C LEU A 378 4.80 3.58 2.76
N GLY A 379 5.15 3.75 4.03
CA GLY A 379 6.32 4.49 4.43
C GLY A 379 6.94 4.00 5.74
N VAL A 380 7.99 4.67 6.18
CA VAL A 380 8.68 4.34 7.45
C VAL A 380 7.72 4.38 8.64
N HIS A 381 6.76 5.30 8.62
CA HIS A 381 5.74 5.45 9.67
C HIS A 381 4.85 4.20 9.86
N ASP A 382 4.70 3.37 8.83
CA ASP A 382 3.95 2.12 8.90
C ASP A 382 4.63 1.03 9.72
N PHE A 383 5.92 1.14 9.91
CA PHE A 383 6.77 0.15 10.57
C PHE A 383 7.22 0.56 11.97
N VAL A 384 6.69 1.66 12.48
CA VAL A 384 6.94 2.14 13.85
C VAL A 384 5.64 2.26 14.63
N LYS A 385 5.76 2.24 15.95
CA LYS A 385 4.69 2.55 16.88
C LYS A 385 5.15 3.63 17.85
N ARG A 386 4.20 4.45 18.28
CA ARG A 386 4.41 5.57 19.21
C ARG A 386 3.93 5.17 20.58
N ILE A 387 4.81 5.27 21.60
CA ILE A 387 4.49 4.92 22.97
C ILE A 387 4.58 6.22 23.79
N GLN A 388 3.44 6.63 24.35
CA GLN A 388 3.38 7.77 25.25
C GLN A 388 3.92 7.38 26.63
N TYR A 389 4.62 8.32 27.29
CA TYR A 389 5.03 8.19 28.69
C TYR A 389 4.81 9.49 29.43
N THR A 390 4.53 9.34 30.73
CA THR A 390 4.26 10.46 31.61
C THR A 390 4.85 10.15 32.97
N GLN A 391 5.55 11.13 33.57
CA GLN A 391 6.04 11.10 34.94
C GLN A 391 5.54 12.33 35.68
N TYR A 392 5.04 12.12 36.90
CA TYR A 392 4.68 13.17 37.85
C TYR A 392 5.40 12.88 39.15
N ASP A 393 6.03 13.90 39.76
CA ASP A 393 6.49 13.80 41.14
C ASP A 393 5.32 14.03 42.12
N LYS A 394 5.59 13.87 43.42
CA LYS A 394 4.57 13.99 44.47
C LYS A 394 3.92 15.39 44.50
N ALA A 395 4.70 16.45 44.31
CA ALA A 395 4.20 17.81 44.35
C ALA A 395 3.25 18.10 43.15
N ALA A 396 3.64 17.64 41.97
CA ALA A 396 2.83 17.75 40.76
C ALA A 396 1.54 16.94 40.85
N VAL A 397 1.56 15.72 41.41
CA VAL A 397 0.35 14.93 41.67
C VAL A 397 -0.58 15.67 42.65
N ASN A 398 -0.04 16.23 43.76
CA ASN A 398 -0.84 16.99 44.71
C ASN A 398 -1.54 18.18 44.06
N LYS A 399 -0.85 18.91 43.19
CA LYS A 399 -1.39 20.06 42.46
C LYS A 399 -2.52 19.65 41.51
N ALA A 400 -2.40 18.50 40.86
CA ALA A 400 -3.37 17.99 39.87
C ALA A 400 -4.52 17.21 40.50
N GLN A 401 -4.45 16.82 41.79
CA GLN A 401 -5.36 15.91 42.46
C GLN A 401 -6.82 16.35 42.30
N HIS A 402 -7.12 17.65 42.63
CA HIS A 402 -8.49 18.16 42.63
C HIS A 402 -9.16 17.96 41.25
N ASP A 403 -8.48 18.33 40.18
CA ASP A 403 -9.05 18.22 38.82
C ASP A 403 -9.27 16.77 38.42
N ILE A 404 -8.26 15.90 38.70
CA ILE A 404 -8.33 14.47 38.35
C ILE A 404 -9.48 13.79 39.11
N THR A 405 -9.59 14.03 40.43
CA THR A 405 -10.63 13.37 41.23
C THR A 405 -12.02 13.91 40.91
N THR A 406 -12.13 15.20 40.63
CA THR A 406 -13.40 15.81 40.20
C THR A 406 -13.91 15.20 38.91
N LEU A 407 -13.05 15.03 37.90
CA LEU A 407 -13.42 14.39 36.64
C LEU A 407 -13.76 12.90 36.84
N ALA A 408 -12.95 12.17 37.60
CA ALA A 408 -13.17 10.76 37.86
C ALA A 408 -14.54 10.52 38.61
N TYR A 409 -14.88 11.36 39.56
CA TYR A 409 -16.19 11.30 40.23
C TYR A 409 -17.35 11.68 39.32
N ALA A 410 -17.17 12.68 38.46
CA ALA A 410 -18.18 13.07 37.48
C ALA A 410 -18.49 11.95 36.47
N GLU A 411 -17.49 11.15 36.14
CA GLU A 411 -17.63 9.95 35.30
C GLU A 411 -18.11 8.71 36.07
N GLY A 412 -18.31 8.79 37.40
CA GLY A 412 -18.70 7.66 38.24
C GLY A 412 -17.55 6.64 38.49
N LEU A 413 -16.30 7.03 38.26
CA LEU A 413 -15.13 6.15 38.37
C LEU A 413 -14.39 6.34 39.71
N GLN A 414 -15.02 5.95 40.83
CA GLN A 414 -14.49 6.15 42.19
C GLN A 414 -13.11 5.53 42.40
N ALA A 415 -12.82 4.39 41.78
CA ALA A 415 -11.50 3.75 41.88
C ALA A 415 -10.38 4.58 41.22
N HIS A 416 -10.68 5.30 40.15
CA HIS A 416 -9.75 6.26 39.53
C HIS A 416 -9.43 7.43 40.46
N ALA A 417 -10.46 8.03 41.07
CA ALA A 417 -10.27 9.07 42.07
C ALA A 417 -9.43 8.57 43.26
N LYS A 418 -9.79 7.39 43.80
CA LYS A 418 -9.07 6.79 44.93
C LYS A 418 -7.62 6.50 44.63
N ALA A 419 -7.31 6.08 43.40
CA ALA A 419 -5.92 5.86 42.97
C ALA A 419 -5.04 7.11 43.09
N ILE A 420 -5.60 8.31 42.96
CA ILE A 420 -4.88 9.57 43.17
C ILE A 420 -4.87 9.97 44.64
N GLU A 421 -6.00 9.86 45.32
CA GLU A 421 -6.12 10.25 46.74
C GLU A 421 -5.11 9.53 47.65
N VAL A 422 -4.96 8.20 47.49
CA VAL A 422 -4.02 7.40 48.32
C VAL A 422 -2.55 7.76 48.13
N ARG A 423 -2.20 8.48 47.04
CA ARG A 423 -0.83 8.98 46.81
C ARG A 423 -0.51 10.23 47.64
N ASN A 424 -1.53 10.87 48.20
CA ASN A 424 -1.40 12.05 49.04
C ASN A 424 -1.61 11.74 50.53
N ASP A 425 -2.20 10.58 50.86
CA ASP A 425 -2.32 10.14 52.24
C ASP A 425 -0.88 10.03 52.79
N ASN A 426 -0.59 10.81 53.82
CA ASN A 426 0.67 10.74 54.54
C ASN A 426 0.66 9.46 55.40
N ASN A 427 1.03 8.32 54.82
CA ASN A 427 1.45 7.12 55.53
C ASN A 427 2.92 6.87 55.39
#